data_35a0594f179d67a0bbe2c5ede273482e
#
_entry.id   35a0594f179d67a0bbe2c5ede273482e
#
_cell.length_a   1.000
_cell.length_b   1.000
_cell.length_c   1.000
_cell.angle_alpha   90.00
_cell.angle_beta   90.00
_cell.angle_gamma   90.00
#
_symmetry.space_group_name_H-M   'P 1'
#
loop_
_entity.id
_entity.type
_entity.pdbx_description
1 polymer ?
#
loop_
_entity_poly.entity_id
_entity_poly.type
_entity_poly.pdbx_seq_one_letter_code
_entity_poly.pdbx_strand_id
1 'polypeptide(L)'
;MSGDGALDARQTADDAYLEELGYKPQLSRKLGQFSAFALQFGTIAPIGGIVFTFAVGLVAVGPAMFWPWVIAGGLQMLIALCVAEACSAYPIAGGAYNIVSRLGGSFLGWQTGWWIELAHIFSLASSCIALVPVILGWFGVSLGHWGLVGAAAALILISTLINVTSVKLSTRFVNAGVVATLIACALVSVGVVAALLFGNDPVHGADYLFTSDGTVKGSVILPLLYAALLPCIVLNGFDVSGNASEETKDAARAVPKAMVRANLGSYGFGTVVILLLILAMGRVSDTLASVQPVTFILSPVLGHDLAKLFEGLAVLGLFVSAVVLQLAGARVLWAQARDNKLPLSSRFSALNKEYVPSFAVWITAGVAVLSTLWSSLYVVLIAMTVVLWVTGYGVLLTTMWLGKLRGTVPTAAYRVRGWRVIFPLTIVWSLTLCVVLIYQNPRQVGLGLLIAFVAGLVVYAVSPARNSGRNTVGPVSAEAGPSADRS
;
A
#
# COMPACT_ATOMS: atom_id res chain seq x y z
N MET A 1 26.98 -9.46 27.27
CA MET A 1 26.66 -10.25 26.06
C MET A 1 26.81 -9.30 24.89
N SER A 2 27.67 -9.62 23.92
CA SER A 2 27.86 -8.78 22.73
C SER A 2 26.56 -8.71 21.92
N GLY A 3 26.30 -7.58 21.23
CA GLY A 3 25.06 -7.37 20.47
C GLY A 3 24.77 -8.49 19.43
N ASP A 4 25.80 -9.19 18.96
CA ASP A 4 25.67 -10.31 18.01
C ASP A 4 25.02 -11.55 18.65
N GLY A 5 25.37 -11.91 19.86
CA GLY A 5 24.78 -13.08 20.54
C GLY A 5 23.29 -12.90 20.86
N ALA A 6 22.84 -11.65 21.11
CA ALA A 6 21.41 -11.36 21.33
C ALA A 6 20.61 -11.34 20.01
N LEU A 7 21.25 -11.01 18.88
CA LEU A 7 20.64 -11.08 17.55
C LEU A 7 20.48 -12.52 17.07
N ASP A 8 21.47 -13.37 17.28
CA ASP A 8 21.40 -14.81 16.95
C ASP A 8 20.33 -15.54 17.76
N ALA A 9 20.22 -15.23 19.06
CA ALA A 9 19.18 -15.82 19.92
C ALA A 9 17.76 -15.42 19.49
N ARG A 10 17.56 -14.18 19.03
CA ARG A 10 16.26 -13.72 18.51
C ARG A 10 15.92 -14.32 17.16
N GLN A 11 16.92 -14.50 16.30
CA GLN A 11 16.72 -15.15 15.01
C GLN A 11 16.32 -16.61 15.17
N THR A 12 16.93 -17.31 16.12
CA THR A 12 16.56 -18.68 16.50
C THR A 12 15.12 -18.75 17.05
N ALA A 13 14.70 -17.75 17.84
CA ALA A 13 13.33 -17.67 18.36
C ALA A 13 12.30 -17.40 17.26
N ASP A 14 12.61 -16.52 16.29
CA ASP A 14 11.75 -16.27 15.14
C ASP A 14 11.58 -17.51 14.27
N ASP A 15 12.67 -18.28 14.07
CA ASP A 15 12.64 -19.51 13.26
C ASP A 15 11.86 -20.62 13.99
N ALA A 16 12.05 -20.77 15.30
CA ALA A 16 11.28 -21.70 16.13
C ALA A 16 9.78 -21.37 16.09
N TYR A 17 9.42 -20.08 16.18
CA TYR A 17 8.02 -19.68 16.08
C TYR A 17 7.42 -19.92 14.68
N LEU A 18 8.22 -19.75 13.62
CA LEU A 18 7.81 -20.09 12.26
C LEU A 18 7.56 -21.61 12.11
N GLU A 19 8.40 -22.45 12.73
CA GLU A 19 8.25 -23.90 12.77
C GLU A 19 7.00 -24.34 13.57
N GLU A 20 6.70 -23.70 14.70
CA GLU A 20 5.44 -23.89 15.43
C GLU A 20 4.23 -23.57 14.57
N LEU A 21 4.35 -22.58 13.69
CA LEU A 21 3.34 -22.24 12.70
C LEU A 21 3.33 -23.21 11.49
N GLY A 22 4.16 -24.27 11.48
CA GLY A 22 4.19 -25.32 10.46
C GLY A 22 5.00 -24.97 9.22
N TYR A 23 5.85 -23.96 9.26
CA TYR A 23 6.71 -23.56 8.13
C TYR A 23 8.19 -23.74 8.44
N LYS A 24 8.93 -24.19 7.43
CA LYS A 24 10.40 -24.20 7.49
C LYS A 24 10.95 -22.86 7.00
N PRO A 25 11.96 -22.29 7.67
CA PRO A 25 12.65 -21.08 7.18
C PRO A 25 13.24 -21.32 5.77
N GLN A 26 12.81 -20.55 4.78
CA GLN A 26 13.29 -20.63 3.39
C GLN A 26 13.92 -19.32 2.93
N LEU A 27 13.52 -18.20 3.53
CA LEU A 27 13.98 -16.86 3.18
C LEU A 27 15.08 -16.40 4.15
N SER A 28 16.02 -15.62 3.65
CA SER A 28 17.11 -15.11 4.47
C SER A 28 16.70 -13.84 5.23
N ARG A 29 16.78 -13.84 6.57
CA ARG A 29 16.45 -12.70 7.44
C ARG A 29 17.48 -11.57 7.35
N LYS A 30 17.46 -10.83 6.24
CA LYS A 30 18.39 -9.72 5.96
C LYS A 30 17.81 -8.35 6.25
N LEU A 31 16.50 -8.22 6.45
CA LEU A 31 15.83 -6.94 6.65
C LEU A 31 15.88 -6.53 8.13
N GLY A 32 16.45 -5.35 8.39
CA GLY A 32 16.39 -4.68 9.69
C GLY A 32 15.11 -3.84 9.85
N GLN A 33 14.93 -3.24 11.02
CA GLN A 33 13.77 -2.39 11.32
C GLN A 33 13.59 -1.22 10.34
N PHE A 34 14.69 -0.57 9.92
CA PHE A 34 14.62 0.52 8.94
C PHE A 34 14.18 0.02 7.57
N SER A 35 14.67 -1.13 7.11
CA SER A 35 14.26 -1.69 5.82
C SER A 35 12.78 -2.12 5.82
N ALA A 36 12.27 -2.67 6.92
CA ALA A 36 10.85 -2.96 7.08
C ALA A 36 10.00 -1.66 7.07
N PHE A 37 10.47 -0.61 7.76
CA PHE A 37 9.85 0.72 7.69
C PHE A 37 9.88 1.28 6.27
N ALA A 38 11.02 1.18 5.58
CA ALA A 38 11.20 1.70 4.23
C ALA A 38 10.32 0.98 3.21
N LEU A 39 10.13 -0.33 3.32
CA LEU A 39 9.17 -1.08 2.50
C LEU A 39 7.75 -0.53 2.68
N GLN A 40 7.30 -0.33 3.92
CA GLN A 40 5.96 0.17 4.20
C GLN A 40 5.79 1.63 3.76
N PHE A 41 6.74 2.50 4.12
CA PHE A 41 6.70 3.92 3.77
C PHE A 41 6.87 4.14 2.26
N GLY A 42 7.75 3.35 1.61
CA GLY A 42 7.96 3.38 0.16
C GLY A 42 6.72 2.96 -0.62
N THR A 43 5.93 2.00 -0.11
CA THR A 43 4.64 1.61 -0.72
C THR A 43 3.67 2.77 -0.73
N ILE A 44 3.51 3.47 0.40
CA ILE A 44 2.61 4.60 0.55
C ILE A 44 3.07 5.77 -0.31
N ALA A 45 4.40 6.01 -0.39
CA ALA A 45 5.02 7.10 -1.13
C ALA A 45 4.24 8.42 -0.99
N PRO A 46 4.12 9.00 0.22
CA PRO A 46 3.11 10.01 0.52
C PRO A 46 3.18 11.23 -0.40
N ILE A 47 4.38 11.68 -0.79
CA ILE A 47 4.53 12.78 -1.76
C ILE A 47 4.06 12.35 -3.15
N GLY A 48 4.60 11.24 -3.67
CA GLY A 48 4.21 10.72 -4.98
C GLY A 48 2.70 10.48 -5.04
N GLY A 49 2.14 9.78 -4.03
CA GLY A 49 0.71 9.55 -3.94
C GLY A 49 -0.10 10.85 -3.99
N ILE A 50 0.24 11.86 -3.17
CA ILE A 50 -0.47 13.15 -3.14
C ILE A 50 -0.31 13.87 -4.47
N VAL A 51 0.91 14.04 -4.98
CA VAL A 51 1.16 14.81 -6.23
C VAL A 51 0.32 14.29 -7.39
N PHE A 52 0.23 12.96 -7.54
CA PHE A 52 -0.47 12.35 -8.67
C PHE A 52 -1.98 12.17 -8.45
N THR A 53 -2.48 12.33 -7.22
CA THR A 53 -3.91 12.13 -6.90
C THR A 53 -4.58 13.35 -6.27
N PHE A 54 -3.87 14.46 -6.07
CA PHE A 54 -4.39 15.69 -5.46
C PHE A 54 -5.66 16.20 -6.15
N ALA A 55 -5.67 16.18 -7.48
CA ALA A 55 -6.82 16.58 -8.28
C ALA A 55 -8.10 15.79 -7.97
N VAL A 56 -7.98 14.51 -7.55
CA VAL A 56 -9.14 13.66 -7.21
C VAL A 56 -9.95 14.28 -6.06
N GLY A 57 -9.28 14.73 -5.01
CA GLY A 57 -9.94 15.40 -3.89
C GLY A 57 -10.43 16.79 -4.26
N LEU A 58 -9.60 17.55 -5.00
CA LEU A 58 -9.87 18.92 -5.37
C LEU A 58 -11.10 19.06 -6.29
N VAL A 59 -11.23 18.18 -7.30
CA VAL A 59 -12.40 18.14 -8.20
C VAL A 59 -13.68 17.82 -7.41
N ALA A 60 -13.59 16.98 -6.40
CA ALA A 60 -14.78 16.53 -5.65
C ALA A 60 -15.39 17.63 -4.78
N VAL A 61 -14.56 18.34 -4.00
CA VAL A 61 -15.06 19.29 -2.99
C VAL A 61 -14.20 20.55 -2.85
N GLY A 62 -13.28 20.81 -3.76
CA GLY A 62 -12.38 21.97 -3.67
C GLY A 62 -11.49 21.91 -2.42
N PRO A 63 -11.18 23.08 -1.82
CA PRO A 63 -10.34 23.18 -0.62
C PRO A 63 -10.84 22.37 0.58
N ALA A 64 -12.16 22.17 0.69
CA ALA A 64 -12.78 21.37 1.74
C ALA A 64 -12.32 19.91 1.72
N MET A 65 -11.57 19.45 0.71
CA MET A 65 -10.94 18.10 0.65
C MET A 65 -10.01 17.81 1.82
N PHE A 66 -9.55 18.83 2.54
CA PHE A 66 -8.77 18.67 3.75
C PHE A 66 -9.48 17.80 4.80
N TRP A 67 -10.78 17.99 5.00
CA TRP A 67 -11.53 17.26 6.02
C TRP A 67 -11.73 15.77 5.69
N PRO A 68 -12.14 15.39 4.47
CA PRO A 68 -12.08 13.99 4.04
C PRO A 68 -10.70 13.36 4.22
N TRP A 69 -9.61 14.09 3.93
CA TRP A 69 -8.26 13.58 4.18
C TRP A 69 -8.04 13.27 5.66
N VAL A 70 -8.37 14.19 6.56
CA VAL A 70 -8.19 14.00 8.01
C VAL A 70 -9.05 12.86 8.53
N ILE A 71 -10.34 12.85 8.19
CA ILE A 71 -11.29 11.86 8.74
C ILE A 71 -11.02 10.46 8.15
N ALA A 72 -11.02 10.34 6.84
CA ALA A 72 -10.84 9.05 6.18
C ALA A 72 -9.40 8.54 6.35
N GLY A 73 -8.39 9.44 6.33
CA GLY A 73 -7.01 9.09 6.65
C GLY A 73 -6.87 8.56 8.09
N GLY A 74 -7.56 9.17 9.06
CA GLY A 74 -7.62 8.65 10.42
C GLY A 74 -8.25 7.24 10.51
N LEU A 75 -9.31 6.98 9.76
CA LEU A 75 -9.92 5.65 9.67
C LEU A 75 -8.99 4.63 8.99
N GLN A 76 -8.22 5.05 7.97
CA GLN A 76 -7.18 4.21 7.37
C GLN A 76 -6.08 3.87 8.38
N MET A 77 -5.71 4.80 9.28
CA MET A 77 -4.76 4.51 10.36
C MET A 77 -5.29 3.44 11.30
N LEU A 78 -6.58 3.43 11.61
CA LEU A 78 -7.18 2.36 12.43
C LEU A 78 -7.09 1.00 11.72
N ILE A 79 -7.30 0.94 10.40
CA ILE A 79 -7.05 -0.29 9.62
C ILE A 79 -5.58 -0.72 9.76
N ALA A 80 -4.64 0.22 9.56
CA ALA A 80 -3.21 -0.08 9.67
C ALA A 80 -2.83 -0.66 11.04
N LEU A 81 -3.40 -0.14 12.14
CA LEU A 81 -3.19 -0.69 13.49
C LEU A 81 -3.69 -2.13 13.62
N CYS A 82 -4.88 -2.42 13.09
CA CYS A 82 -5.47 -3.76 13.12
C CYS A 82 -4.68 -4.77 12.26
N VAL A 83 -4.22 -4.34 11.07
CA VAL A 83 -3.35 -5.18 10.21
C VAL A 83 -1.99 -5.40 10.86
N ALA A 84 -1.43 -4.40 11.54
CA ALA A 84 -0.18 -4.54 12.29
C ALA A 84 -0.31 -5.56 13.44
N GLU A 85 -1.45 -5.60 14.16
CA GLU A 85 -1.71 -6.64 15.16
C GLU A 85 -1.79 -8.02 14.49
N ALA A 86 -2.46 -8.15 13.36
CA ALA A 86 -2.58 -9.40 12.63
C ALA A 86 -1.20 -9.94 12.18
N CYS A 87 -0.33 -9.07 11.62
CA CYS A 87 1.03 -9.44 11.23
C CYS A 87 1.95 -9.72 12.44
N SER A 88 1.67 -9.12 13.61
CA SER A 88 2.37 -9.44 14.86
C SER A 88 2.00 -10.81 15.41
N ALA A 89 0.72 -11.19 15.29
CA ALA A 89 0.22 -12.51 15.71
C ALA A 89 0.71 -13.63 14.77
N TYR A 90 0.84 -13.33 13.48
CA TYR A 90 1.23 -14.27 12.44
C TYR A 90 2.33 -13.65 11.55
N PRO A 91 3.60 -13.65 12.00
CA PRO A 91 4.71 -13.07 11.24
C PRO A 91 5.20 -13.99 10.12
N ILE A 92 4.32 -14.28 9.15
CA ILE A 92 4.51 -15.23 8.05
C ILE A 92 4.43 -14.44 6.73
N ALA A 93 5.26 -14.81 5.75
CA ALA A 93 5.19 -14.24 4.40
C ALA A 93 3.82 -14.53 3.75
N GLY A 94 3.37 -13.60 2.90
CA GLY A 94 2.02 -13.65 2.33
C GLY A 94 0.95 -13.04 3.23
N GLY A 95 1.30 -12.47 4.37
CA GLY A 95 0.48 -11.60 5.22
C GLY A 95 -0.99 -12.01 5.32
N ALA A 96 -1.88 -11.21 4.77
CA ALA A 96 -3.33 -11.41 4.86
C ALA A 96 -3.80 -12.77 4.32
N TYR A 97 -3.17 -13.30 3.25
CA TYR A 97 -3.47 -14.64 2.72
C TYR A 97 -3.36 -15.70 3.81
N ASN A 98 -2.21 -15.76 4.47
CA ASN A 98 -1.91 -16.78 5.48
C ASN A 98 -2.79 -16.61 6.73
N ILE A 99 -2.98 -15.39 7.19
CA ILE A 99 -3.78 -15.08 8.38
C ILE A 99 -5.24 -15.50 8.16
N VAL A 100 -5.81 -15.12 7.02
CA VAL A 100 -7.21 -15.47 6.69
C VAL A 100 -7.36 -16.97 6.45
N SER A 101 -6.35 -17.64 5.83
CA SER A 101 -6.38 -19.09 5.65
C SER A 101 -6.49 -19.85 6.97
N ARG A 102 -5.81 -19.36 8.02
CA ARG A 102 -5.81 -19.97 9.35
C ARG A 102 -7.11 -19.73 10.13
N LEU A 103 -7.62 -18.51 10.05
CA LEU A 103 -8.79 -18.07 10.83
C LEU A 103 -10.12 -18.31 10.14
N GLY A 104 -10.16 -18.16 8.81
CA GLY A 104 -11.36 -18.23 7.98
C GLY A 104 -11.42 -19.42 7.03
N GLY A 105 -10.36 -20.22 6.97
CA GLY A 105 -10.26 -21.39 6.11
C GLY A 105 -9.59 -21.12 4.74
N SER A 106 -9.19 -22.21 4.12
CA SER A 106 -8.31 -22.22 2.92
C SER A 106 -8.90 -21.45 1.74
N PHE A 107 -10.20 -21.57 1.47
CA PHE A 107 -10.86 -20.89 0.36
C PHE A 107 -10.86 -19.36 0.54
N LEU A 108 -11.27 -18.90 1.73
CA LEU A 108 -11.36 -17.49 2.02
C LEU A 108 -9.97 -16.83 2.04
N GLY A 109 -8.98 -17.52 2.61
CA GLY A 109 -7.59 -17.07 2.56
C GLY A 109 -7.06 -16.98 1.14
N TRP A 110 -7.32 -18.00 0.30
CA TRP A 110 -6.92 -18.01 -1.09
C TRP A 110 -7.51 -16.82 -1.86
N GLN A 111 -8.84 -16.57 -1.72
CA GLN A 111 -9.52 -15.43 -2.35
C GLN A 111 -8.94 -14.10 -1.87
N THR A 112 -8.65 -13.97 -0.58
CA THR A 112 -8.02 -12.78 -0.01
C THR A 112 -6.66 -12.51 -0.63
N GLY A 113 -5.82 -13.54 -0.74
CA GLY A 113 -4.51 -13.43 -1.40
C GLY A 113 -4.64 -13.02 -2.87
N TRP A 114 -5.60 -13.60 -3.60
CA TRP A 114 -5.90 -13.27 -4.99
C TRP A 114 -6.29 -11.80 -5.17
N TRP A 115 -7.19 -11.27 -4.34
CA TRP A 115 -7.60 -9.86 -4.43
C TRP A 115 -6.46 -8.90 -4.09
N ILE A 116 -5.68 -9.20 -3.07
CA ILE A 116 -4.54 -8.38 -2.66
C ILE A 116 -3.45 -8.40 -3.74
N GLU A 117 -3.21 -9.55 -4.37
CA GLU A 117 -2.28 -9.64 -5.49
C GLU A 117 -2.72 -8.80 -6.68
N LEU A 118 -3.98 -8.92 -7.10
CA LEU A 118 -4.51 -8.08 -8.18
C LEU A 118 -4.43 -6.59 -7.83
N ALA A 119 -4.65 -6.21 -6.57
CA ALA A 119 -4.50 -4.85 -6.13
C ALA A 119 -3.05 -4.35 -6.25
N HIS A 120 -2.05 -5.16 -5.89
CA HIS A 120 -0.63 -4.84 -6.11
C HIS A 120 -0.31 -4.67 -7.61
N ILE A 121 -0.81 -5.57 -8.47
CA ILE A 121 -0.61 -5.51 -9.92
C ILE A 121 -1.20 -4.22 -10.51
N PHE A 122 -2.45 -3.90 -10.17
CA PHE A 122 -3.11 -2.70 -10.69
C PHE A 122 -2.49 -1.41 -10.13
N SER A 123 -2.00 -1.44 -8.88
CA SER A 123 -1.26 -0.31 -8.29
C SER A 123 0.08 -0.10 -8.98
N LEU A 124 0.82 -1.16 -9.28
CA LEU A 124 2.05 -1.10 -10.08
C LEU A 124 1.79 -0.50 -11.46
N ALA A 125 0.78 -1.00 -12.18
CA ALA A 125 0.42 -0.52 -13.51
C ALA A 125 0.00 0.95 -13.49
N SER A 126 -0.90 1.33 -12.57
CA SER A 126 -1.38 2.72 -12.46
C SER A 126 -0.27 3.69 -12.04
N SER A 127 0.64 3.28 -11.15
CA SER A 127 1.80 4.09 -10.78
C SER A 127 2.71 4.36 -11.98
N CYS A 128 3.01 3.33 -12.78
CA CYS A 128 3.83 3.51 -13.98
C CYS A 128 3.13 4.35 -15.06
N ILE A 129 1.81 4.17 -15.26
CA ILE A 129 1.02 5.01 -16.18
C ILE A 129 1.06 6.48 -15.74
N ALA A 130 0.92 6.76 -14.44
CA ALA A 130 0.95 8.11 -13.90
C ALA A 130 2.30 8.81 -14.10
N LEU A 131 3.40 8.08 -13.98
CA LEU A 131 4.75 8.61 -14.12
C LEU A 131 5.08 9.06 -15.55
N VAL A 132 4.58 8.35 -16.56
CA VAL A 132 4.97 8.56 -17.96
C VAL A 132 4.74 9.98 -18.44
N PRO A 133 3.54 10.61 -18.30
CA PRO A 133 3.30 11.96 -18.80
C PRO A 133 4.21 13.00 -18.16
N VAL A 134 4.55 12.83 -16.88
CA VAL A 134 5.42 13.76 -16.15
C VAL A 134 6.85 13.67 -16.66
N ILE A 135 7.38 12.45 -16.76
CA ILE A 135 8.74 12.22 -17.27
C ILE A 135 8.88 12.73 -18.71
N LEU A 136 7.91 12.44 -19.58
CA LEU A 136 7.91 12.91 -20.97
C LEU A 136 7.80 14.42 -21.05
N GLY A 137 7.01 15.05 -20.16
CA GLY A 137 6.86 16.50 -20.06
C GLY A 137 8.18 17.23 -19.80
N TRP A 138 9.13 16.64 -19.06
CA TRP A 138 10.45 17.21 -18.84
C TRP A 138 11.29 17.33 -20.13
N PHE A 139 11.01 16.44 -21.10
CA PHE A 139 11.70 16.44 -22.40
C PHE A 139 10.88 17.11 -23.50
N GLY A 140 9.70 17.66 -23.19
CA GLY A 140 8.79 18.25 -24.16
C GLY A 140 8.25 17.24 -25.19
N VAL A 141 8.21 15.94 -24.82
CA VAL A 141 7.79 14.85 -25.69
C VAL A 141 6.32 14.49 -25.39
N SER A 142 5.53 14.37 -26.43
CA SER A 142 4.17 13.80 -26.36
C SER A 142 4.12 12.51 -27.15
N LEU A 143 3.56 11.46 -26.54
CA LEU A 143 3.40 10.13 -27.17
C LEU A 143 1.92 9.82 -27.33
N GLY A 144 1.57 9.15 -28.41
CA GLY A 144 0.24 8.54 -28.56
C GLY A 144 0.04 7.36 -27.61
N HIS A 145 -1.16 6.79 -27.60
CA HIS A 145 -1.57 5.71 -26.68
C HIS A 145 -0.55 4.57 -26.60
N TRP A 146 -0.11 4.02 -27.72
CA TRP A 146 0.86 2.92 -27.75
C TRP A 146 2.26 3.31 -27.24
N GLY A 147 2.64 4.56 -27.44
CA GLY A 147 3.87 5.10 -26.88
C GLY A 147 3.82 5.21 -25.37
N LEU A 148 2.68 5.65 -24.81
CA LEU A 148 2.45 5.69 -23.35
C LEU A 148 2.46 4.28 -22.75
N VAL A 149 1.80 3.31 -23.39
CA VAL A 149 1.84 1.89 -23.00
C VAL A 149 3.27 1.36 -23.00
N GLY A 150 4.03 1.61 -24.08
CA GLY A 150 5.43 1.19 -24.20
C GLY A 150 6.33 1.81 -23.11
N ALA A 151 6.15 3.09 -22.82
CA ALA A 151 6.91 3.78 -21.77
C ALA A 151 6.55 3.25 -20.36
N ALA A 152 5.26 3.00 -20.08
CA ALA A 152 4.85 2.38 -18.82
C ALA A 152 5.40 0.95 -18.69
N ALA A 153 5.36 0.15 -19.77
CA ALA A 153 5.97 -1.18 -19.81
C ALA A 153 7.49 -1.14 -19.54
N ALA A 154 8.20 -0.12 -20.08
CA ALA A 154 9.62 0.07 -19.80
C ALA A 154 9.89 0.36 -18.32
N LEU A 155 9.06 1.19 -17.66
CA LEU A 155 9.17 1.43 -16.21
C LEU A 155 8.90 0.16 -15.40
N ILE A 156 7.90 -0.64 -15.77
CA ILE A 156 7.61 -1.94 -15.15
C ILE A 156 8.80 -2.88 -15.34
N LEU A 157 9.41 -2.91 -16.53
CA LEU A 157 10.60 -3.74 -16.79
C LEU A 157 11.78 -3.30 -15.93
N ILE A 158 12.05 -2.00 -15.79
CA ILE A 158 13.11 -1.47 -14.91
C ILE A 158 12.87 -1.92 -13.47
N SER A 159 11.64 -1.77 -12.97
CA SER A 159 11.24 -2.27 -11.65
C SER A 159 11.50 -3.77 -11.49
N THR A 160 11.14 -4.56 -12.51
CA THR A 160 11.36 -6.01 -12.56
C THR A 160 12.84 -6.36 -12.47
N LEU A 161 13.69 -5.70 -13.25
CA LEU A 161 15.13 -5.93 -13.24
C LEU A 161 15.75 -5.59 -11.88
N ILE A 162 15.33 -4.50 -11.25
CA ILE A 162 15.77 -4.15 -9.88
C ILE A 162 15.41 -5.27 -8.91
N ASN A 163 14.18 -5.79 -8.98
CA ASN A 163 13.68 -6.81 -8.05
C ASN A 163 14.30 -8.19 -8.27
N VAL A 164 14.53 -8.60 -9.53
CA VAL A 164 15.04 -9.97 -9.85
C VAL A 164 16.54 -10.07 -9.63
N THR A 165 17.28 -8.96 -9.78
CA THR A 165 18.75 -8.98 -9.75
C THR A 165 19.29 -9.33 -8.36
N SER A 166 18.81 -8.66 -7.30
CA SER A 166 19.28 -8.91 -5.94
C SER A 166 18.38 -8.26 -4.89
N VAL A 167 18.08 -9.02 -3.82
CA VAL A 167 17.40 -8.46 -2.63
C VAL A 167 18.16 -7.25 -2.06
N LYS A 168 19.51 -7.29 -2.08
CA LYS A 168 20.32 -6.18 -1.59
C LYS A 168 20.16 -4.93 -2.44
N LEU A 169 20.12 -5.07 -3.77
CA LEU A 169 19.97 -3.95 -4.68
C LEU A 169 18.60 -3.31 -4.51
N SER A 170 17.54 -4.13 -4.53
CA SER A 170 16.16 -3.66 -4.32
C SER A 170 16.01 -2.95 -2.97
N THR A 171 16.52 -3.55 -1.87
CA THR A 171 16.47 -2.94 -0.54
C THR A 171 17.25 -1.61 -0.47
N ARG A 172 18.45 -1.54 -1.06
CA ARG A 172 19.23 -0.30 -1.10
C ARG A 172 18.52 0.80 -1.88
N PHE A 173 17.96 0.45 -3.04
CA PHE A 173 17.19 1.38 -3.86
C PHE A 173 15.98 1.92 -3.10
N VAL A 174 15.19 1.04 -2.48
CA VAL A 174 14.02 1.43 -1.67
C VAL A 174 14.44 2.30 -0.49
N ASN A 175 15.46 1.91 0.27
CA ASN A 175 15.94 2.70 1.42
C ASN A 175 16.41 4.09 1.00
N ALA A 176 17.18 4.20 -0.07
CA ALA A 176 17.65 5.49 -0.60
C ALA A 176 16.50 6.36 -1.10
N GLY A 177 15.55 5.77 -1.82
CA GLY A 177 14.37 6.48 -2.32
C GLY A 177 13.45 6.97 -1.19
N VAL A 178 13.30 6.20 -0.12
CA VAL A 178 12.55 6.61 1.08
C VAL A 178 13.24 7.78 1.79
N VAL A 179 14.56 7.73 1.95
CA VAL A 179 15.33 8.85 2.54
C VAL A 179 15.16 10.11 1.67
N ALA A 180 15.27 9.98 0.34
CA ALA A 180 15.06 11.10 -0.58
C ALA A 180 13.63 11.67 -0.46
N THR A 181 12.61 10.80 -0.34
CA THR A 181 11.21 11.21 -0.14
C THR A 181 11.01 11.94 1.19
N LEU A 182 11.63 11.45 2.28
CA LEU A 182 11.57 12.13 3.59
C LEU A 182 12.23 13.51 3.55
N ILE A 183 13.37 13.64 2.88
CA ILE A 183 14.04 14.93 2.65
C ILE A 183 13.13 15.86 1.85
N ALA A 184 12.51 15.36 0.78
CA ALA A 184 11.57 16.13 -0.02
C ALA A 184 10.37 16.63 0.79
N CYS A 185 9.77 15.76 1.63
CA CYS A 185 8.69 16.13 2.55
C CYS A 185 9.12 17.31 3.45
N ALA A 186 10.31 17.21 4.05
CA ALA A 186 10.82 18.24 4.94
C ALA A 186 11.09 19.55 4.18
N LEU A 187 11.76 19.50 3.03
CA LEU A 187 12.09 20.68 2.23
C LEU A 187 10.83 21.44 1.77
N VAL A 188 9.83 20.73 1.25
CA VAL A 188 8.58 21.37 0.82
C VAL A 188 7.82 21.95 2.01
N SER A 189 7.70 21.19 3.10
CA SER A 189 7.01 21.71 4.29
C SER A 189 7.68 22.97 4.83
N VAL A 190 9.02 22.97 4.96
CA VAL A 190 9.77 24.15 5.42
C VAL A 190 9.70 25.28 4.41
N GLY A 191 9.86 25.00 3.10
CA GLY A 191 9.83 26.00 2.05
C GLY A 191 8.48 26.69 1.95
N VAL A 192 7.38 25.93 1.95
CA VAL A 192 6.03 26.50 1.90
C VAL A 192 5.72 27.28 3.18
N VAL A 193 6.07 26.75 4.36
CA VAL A 193 5.88 27.49 5.62
C VAL A 193 6.67 28.81 5.60
N ALA A 194 7.91 28.79 5.14
CA ALA A 194 8.73 30.01 5.04
C ALA A 194 8.09 31.03 4.06
N ALA A 195 7.58 30.57 2.91
CA ALA A 195 6.90 31.42 1.95
C ALA A 195 5.58 31.98 2.52
N LEU A 196 4.83 31.19 3.29
CA LEU A 196 3.60 31.63 3.96
C LEU A 196 3.87 32.67 5.07
N LEU A 197 5.01 32.58 5.75
CA LEU A 197 5.37 33.50 6.86
C LEU A 197 6.07 34.78 6.39
N PHE A 198 6.87 34.70 5.33
CA PHE A 198 7.76 35.77 4.88
C PHE A 198 7.50 36.22 3.43
N GLY A 199 6.64 35.52 2.69
CA GLY A 199 6.26 35.88 1.33
C GLY A 199 5.23 37.01 1.29
N ASN A 200 5.14 37.65 0.13
CA ASN A 200 4.15 38.73 -0.16
C ASN A 200 2.91 38.22 -0.91
N ASP A 201 2.86 36.91 -1.21
CA ASP A 201 1.76 36.34 -1.97
C ASP A 201 0.51 36.15 -1.08
N PRO A 202 -0.69 36.37 -1.64
CA PRO A 202 -1.94 36.20 -0.91
C PRO A 202 -2.08 34.72 -0.48
N VAL A 203 -2.10 34.48 0.82
CA VAL A 203 -2.34 33.19 1.44
C VAL A 203 -3.79 33.14 1.88
N HIS A 204 -4.44 32.01 1.60
CA HIS A 204 -5.79 31.81 2.13
C HIS A 204 -5.78 31.59 3.65
N GLY A 205 -6.77 32.14 4.34
CA GLY A 205 -6.98 31.88 5.76
C GLY A 205 -7.56 30.47 6.01
N ALA A 206 -7.64 30.10 7.27
CA ALA A 206 -8.19 28.78 7.67
C ALA A 206 -9.67 28.59 7.27
N ASP A 207 -10.40 29.66 7.03
CA ASP A 207 -11.77 29.68 6.50
C ASP A 207 -11.86 29.02 5.11
N TYR A 208 -10.80 29.11 4.30
CA TYR A 208 -10.73 28.51 2.98
C TYR A 208 -10.87 26.97 3.03
N LEU A 209 -10.44 26.32 4.11
CA LEU A 209 -10.60 24.87 4.32
C LEU A 209 -12.06 24.41 4.45
N PHE A 210 -13.00 25.33 4.58
CA PHE A 210 -14.43 25.04 4.68
C PHE A 210 -15.19 25.43 3.42
N THR A 211 -14.51 25.90 2.39
CA THR A 211 -15.11 26.30 1.12
C THR A 211 -14.97 25.20 0.08
N SER A 212 -15.94 25.12 -0.82
CA SER A 212 -15.85 24.26 -2.01
C SER A 212 -15.39 25.01 -3.25
N ASP A 213 -15.21 26.31 -3.15
CA ASP A 213 -14.83 27.22 -4.26
C ASP A 213 -15.60 26.93 -5.57
N GLY A 214 -16.91 26.72 -5.43
CA GLY A 214 -17.82 26.49 -6.56
C GLY A 214 -17.79 25.07 -7.17
N THR A 215 -16.99 24.14 -6.64
CA THR A 215 -16.93 22.76 -7.16
C THR A 215 -18.20 21.95 -6.80
N VAL A 216 -18.86 22.26 -5.68
CA VAL A 216 -20.07 21.55 -5.23
C VAL A 216 -21.32 22.35 -5.51
N LYS A 217 -22.30 21.71 -6.18
CA LYS A 217 -23.65 22.24 -6.36
C LYS A 217 -24.64 21.30 -5.65
N GLY A 218 -25.30 21.79 -4.61
CA GLY A 218 -26.30 21.01 -3.84
C GLY A 218 -25.74 20.30 -2.63
N SER A 219 -26.12 19.02 -2.39
CA SER A 219 -25.67 18.25 -1.22
C SER A 219 -24.19 17.97 -1.25
N VAL A 220 -23.48 18.26 -0.15
CA VAL A 220 -22.04 18.04 -0.01
C VAL A 220 -21.65 16.63 0.43
N ILE A 221 -22.59 15.80 0.89
CA ILE A 221 -22.30 14.50 1.53
C ILE A 221 -21.61 13.56 0.53
N LEU A 222 -22.18 13.37 -0.64
CA LEU A 222 -21.64 12.46 -1.65
C LEU A 222 -20.28 12.95 -2.21
N PRO A 223 -20.09 14.25 -2.55
CA PRO A 223 -18.79 14.80 -2.88
C PRO A 223 -17.71 14.61 -1.79
N LEU A 224 -18.06 14.76 -0.50
CA LEU A 224 -17.13 14.50 0.62
C LEU A 224 -16.71 13.03 0.69
N LEU A 225 -17.64 12.09 0.45
CA LEU A 225 -17.33 10.67 0.37
C LEU A 225 -16.42 10.36 -0.83
N TYR A 226 -16.56 11.08 -1.94
CA TYR A 226 -15.67 10.96 -3.09
C TYR A 226 -14.28 11.53 -2.80
N ALA A 227 -14.20 12.66 -2.14
CA ALA A 227 -12.92 13.23 -1.70
C ALA A 227 -12.18 12.31 -0.70
N ALA A 228 -12.92 11.50 0.10
CA ALA A 228 -12.35 10.51 1.00
C ALA A 228 -11.59 9.38 0.26
N LEU A 229 -11.76 9.22 -1.05
CA LEU A 229 -10.96 8.29 -1.85
C LEU A 229 -9.49 8.69 -1.92
N LEU A 230 -9.17 9.98 -1.87
CA LEU A 230 -7.79 10.47 -1.90
C LEU A 230 -6.93 9.83 -0.81
N PRO A 231 -7.25 9.94 0.50
CA PRO A 231 -6.47 9.25 1.53
C PRO A 231 -6.55 7.72 1.41
N CYS A 232 -7.63 7.14 0.86
CA CYS A 232 -7.72 5.70 0.66
C CYS A 232 -6.82 5.19 -0.47
N ILE A 233 -6.54 6.01 -1.47
CA ILE A 233 -5.58 5.70 -2.54
C ILE A 233 -4.15 5.83 -2.01
N VAL A 234 -3.85 6.92 -1.30
CA VAL A 234 -2.49 7.23 -0.84
C VAL A 234 -2.08 6.35 0.34
N LEU A 235 -2.95 6.25 1.36
CA LEU A 235 -2.68 5.52 2.60
C LEU A 235 -3.23 4.09 2.49
N ASN A 236 -2.55 3.24 1.72
CA ASN A 236 -2.96 1.87 1.45
C ASN A 236 -1.74 0.92 1.42
N GLY A 237 -1.93 -0.37 1.14
CA GLY A 237 -0.85 -1.36 1.14
C GLY A 237 -0.33 -1.65 2.54
N PHE A 238 -1.23 -1.79 3.53
CA PHE A 238 -0.88 -1.91 4.95
C PHE A 238 -0.06 -3.15 5.29
N ASP A 239 -0.16 -4.22 4.49
CA ASP A 239 0.44 -5.52 4.75
C ASP A 239 1.82 -5.73 4.11
N VAL A 240 2.37 -4.73 3.42
CA VAL A 240 3.60 -4.90 2.63
C VAL A 240 4.80 -5.29 3.48
N SER A 241 5.00 -4.66 4.64
CA SER A 241 6.02 -5.12 5.59
C SER A 241 5.68 -6.49 6.18
N GLY A 242 4.39 -6.81 6.33
CA GLY A 242 3.89 -8.11 6.76
C GLY A 242 4.25 -9.21 5.76
N ASN A 243 4.14 -8.94 4.46
CA ASN A 243 4.54 -9.87 3.41
C ASN A 243 6.04 -10.20 3.42
N ALA A 244 6.87 -9.35 4.04
CA ALA A 244 8.31 -9.52 4.22
C ALA A 244 8.70 -10.02 5.62
N SER A 245 7.77 -10.54 6.42
CA SER A 245 8.01 -10.94 7.81
C SER A 245 9.10 -12.01 7.92
N GLU A 246 9.14 -13.01 7.06
CA GLU A 246 10.15 -14.07 7.08
C GLU A 246 11.56 -13.59 6.69
N GLU A 247 11.66 -12.42 6.03
CA GLU A 247 12.94 -11.77 5.71
C GLU A 247 13.38 -10.78 6.80
N THR A 248 12.51 -10.46 7.77
CA THR A 248 12.71 -9.43 8.79
C THR A 248 13.18 -10.06 10.10
N LYS A 249 14.20 -9.46 10.74
CA LYS A 249 14.68 -9.86 12.06
C LYS A 249 13.71 -9.38 13.15
N ASP A 250 13.44 -10.20 14.16
CA ASP A 250 12.47 -9.94 15.24
C ASP A 250 11.09 -9.54 14.67
N ALA A 251 10.61 -10.32 13.69
CA ALA A 251 9.47 -9.96 12.85
C ALA A 251 8.20 -9.64 13.64
N ALA A 252 7.88 -10.45 14.67
CA ALA A 252 6.69 -10.25 15.50
C ALA A 252 6.62 -8.86 16.17
N ARG A 253 7.78 -8.20 16.39
CA ARG A 253 7.88 -6.87 17.01
C ARG A 253 8.29 -5.79 16.01
N ALA A 254 9.23 -6.10 15.10
CA ALA A 254 9.77 -5.13 14.15
C ALA A 254 8.75 -4.73 13.09
N VAL A 255 8.03 -5.71 12.51
CA VAL A 255 7.06 -5.48 11.45
C VAL A 255 5.91 -4.57 11.90
N PRO A 256 5.16 -4.84 12.99
CA PRO A 256 4.08 -3.97 13.40
C PRO A 256 4.54 -2.55 13.75
N LYS A 257 5.73 -2.41 14.39
CA LYS A 257 6.32 -1.08 14.66
C LYS A 257 6.64 -0.32 13.37
N ALA A 258 7.20 -1.01 12.38
CA ALA A 258 7.50 -0.44 11.07
C ALA A 258 6.22 0.02 10.36
N MET A 259 5.20 -0.82 10.33
CA MET A 259 3.89 -0.53 9.74
C MET A 259 3.24 0.70 10.39
N VAL A 260 3.13 0.70 11.72
CA VAL A 260 2.49 1.81 12.45
C VAL A 260 3.26 3.12 12.24
N ARG A 261 4.59 3.12 12.34
CA ARG A 261 5.40 4.32 12.16
C ARG A 261 5.35 4.85 10.73
N ALA A 262 5.41 3.97 9.74
CA ALA A 262 5.35 4.35 8.33
C ALA A 262 3.99 4.94 7.97
N ASN A 263 2.90 4.28 8.37
CA ASN A 263 1.55 4.75 8.10
C ASN A 263 1.25 6.07 8.83
N LEU A 264 1.57 6.16 10.14
CA LEU A 264 1.35 7.37 10.92
C LEU A 264 2.22 8.53 10.40
N GLY A 265 3.49 8.26 10.06
CA GLY A 265 4.38 9.25 9.45
C GLY A 265 3.84 9.75 8.11
N SER A 266 3.41 8.85 7.23
CA SER A 266 2.83 9.20 5.92
C SER A 266 1.53 10.00 6.06
N TYR A 267 0.66 9.61 7.00
CA TYR A 267 -0.56 10.35 7.29
C TYR A 267 -0.27 11.76 7.83
N GLY A 268 0.64 11.88 8.81
CA GLY A 268 1.04 13.17 9.37
C GLY A 268 1.68 14.09 8.34
N PHE A 269 2.67 13.61 7.60
CA PHE A 269 3.29 14.38 6.50
C PHE A 269 2.27 14.75 5.43
N GLY A 270 1.45 13.82 5.00
CA GLY A 270 0.42 14.08 4.00
C GLY A 270 -0.58 15.14 4.46
N THR A 271 -0.96 15.13 5.75
CA THR A 271 -1.85 16.14 6.32
C THR A 271 -1.23 17.54 6.27
N VAL A 272 0.05 17.65 6.63
CA VAL A 272 0.78 18.93 6.56
C VAL A 272 0.92 19.39 5.10
N VAL A 273 1.32 18.51 4.20
CA VAL A 273 1.51 18.86 2.78
C VAL A 273 0.18 19.29 2.14
N ILE A 274 -0.90 18.56 2.36
CA ILE A 274 -2.22 18.93 1.80
C ILE A 274 -2.72 20.27 2.37
N LEU A 275 -2.55 20.47 3.68
CA LEU A 275 -2.88 21.75 4.30
C LEU A 275 -2.13 22.92 3.65
N LEU A 276 -0.80 22.76 3.53
CA LEU A 276 0.05 23.81 2.96
C LEU A 276 -0.25 24.07 1.48
N LEU A 277 -0.52 23.01 0.69
CA LEU A 277 -0.92 23.15 -0.71
C LEU A 277 -2.24 23.89 -0.87
N ILE A 278 -3.23 23.61 0.00
CA ILE A 278 -4.53 24.31 -0.06
C ILE A 278 -4.37 25.79 0.33
N LEU A 279 -3.60 26.10 1.36
CA LEU A 279 -3.38 27.48 1.79
C LEU A 279 -2.56 28.29 0.77
N ALA A 280 -1.66 27.66 0.03
CA ALA A 280 -0.83 28.28 -1.00
C ALA A 280 -1.47 28.29 -2.40
N MET A 281 -2.61 27.60 -2.57
CA MET A 281 -3.26 27.43 -3.86
C MET A 281 -3.92 28.75 -4.31
N GLY A 282 -3.79 29.10 -5.60
CA GLY A 282 -4.58 30.15 -6.21
C GLY A 282 -6.04 29.71 -6.47
N ARG A 283 -6.60 30.04 -7.64
CA ARG A 283 -7.95 29.60 -7.99
C ARG A 283 -8.00 28.10 -8.26
N VAL A 284 -9.04 27.44 -7.77
CA VAL A 284 -9.27 26.01 -8.00
C VAL A 284 -9.37 25.70 -9.50
N SER A 285 -10.08 26.56 -10.28
CA SER A 285 -10.21 26.39 -11.73
C SER A 285 -8.87 26.33 -12.46
N ASP A 286 -7.95 27.23 -12.12
CA ASP A 286 -6.64 27.34 -12.77
C ASP A 286 -5.73 26.17 -12.38
N THR A 287 -5.80 25.77 -11.12
CA THR A 287 -5.11 24.60 -10.59
C THR A 287 -5.56 23.31 -11.28
N LEU A 288 -6.86 23.13 -11.47
CA LEU A 288 -7.43 21.96 -12.17
C LEU A 288 -7.19 21.95 -13.68
N ALA A 289 -6.99 23.12 -14.29
CA ALA A 289 -6.63 23.24 -15.70
C ALA A 289 -5.16 22.85 -15.96
N SER A 290 -4.32 22.83 -14.93
CA SER A 290 -2.92 22.43 -15.04
C SER A 290 -2.78 20.92 -15.17
N VAL A 291 -1.85 20.46 -16.02
CA VAL A 291 -1.46 19.06 -16.14
C VAL A 291 -0.84 18.53 -14.84
N GLN A 292 -0.24 19.44 -14.05
CA GLN A 292 0.45 19.12 -12.80
C GLN A 292 0.03 20.09 -11.70
N PRO A 293 -1.13 19.88 -11.07
CA PRO A 293 -1.72 20.78 -10.10
C PRO A 293 -0.78 21.16 -8.95
N VAL A 294 -0.06 20.20 -8.38
CA VAL A 294 0.83 20.46 -7.24
C VAL A 294 2.04 21.31 -7.63
N THR A 295 2.67 21.00 -8.75
CA THR A 295 3.80 21.81 -9.27
C THR A 295 3.34 23.22 -9.65
N PHE A 296 2.13 23.34 -10.19
CA PHE A 296 1.51 24.64 -10.49
C PHE A 296 1.33 25.50 -9.22
N ILE A 297 0.86 24.90 -8.10
CA ILE A 297 0.72 25.58 -6.81
C ILE A 297 2.08 25.99 -6.26
N LEU A 298 3.09 25.10 -6.36
CA LEU A 298 4.39 25.31 -5.72
C LEU A 298 5.29 26.28 -6.49
N SER A 299 5.13 26.42 -7.81
CA SER A 299 6.01 27.28 -8.64
C SER A 299 6.02 28.75 -8.25
N PRO A 300 4.89 29.43 -7.96
CA PRO A 300 4.89 30.79 -7.45
C PRO A 300 5.52 30.90 -6.07
N VAL A 301 5.29 29.91 -5.20
CA VAL A 301 5.66 29.93 -3.77
C VAL A 301 7.14 29.62 -3.54
N LEU A 302 7.67 28.61 -4.23
CA LEU A 302 9.05 28.12 -4.06
C LEU A 302 10.00 28.54 -5.18
N GLY A 303 9.45 29.08 -6.26
CA GLY A 303 10.18 29.27 -7.50
C GLY A 303 10.21 28.00 -8.36
N HIS A 304 10.45 28.19 -9.66
CA HIS A 304 10.36 27.16 -10.67
C HIS A 304 11.30 25.95 -10.43
N ASP A 305 12.55 26.22 -10.04
CA ASP A 305 13.58 25.18 -9.89
C ASP A 305 13.31 24.26 -8.69
N LEU A 306 12.90 24.82 -7.54
CA LEU A 306 12.54 24.03 -6.37
C LEU A 306 11.25 23.25 -6.59
N ALA A 307 10.26 23.82 -7.28
CA ALA A 307 9.03 23.10 -7.64
C ALA A 307 9.32 21.91 -8.56
N LYS A 308 10.23 22.08 -9.55
CA LYS A 308 10.70 20.96 -10.40
C LYS A 308 11.51 19.91 -9.65
N LEU A 309 12.37 20.33 -8.73
CA LEU A 309 13.10 19.39 -7.87
C LEU A 309 12.13 18.54 -7.05
N PHE A 310 11.13 19.19 -6.46
CA PHE A 310 10.09 18.48 -5.72
C PHE A 310 9.32 17.47 -6.59
N GLU A 311 8.96 17.85 -7.80
CA GLU A 311 8.31 16.97 -8.77
C GLU A 311 9.19 15.77 -9.10
N GLY A 312 10.50 15.98 -9.33
CA GLY A 312 11.46 14.89 -9.55
C GLY A 312 11.54 13.92 -8.37
N LEU A 313 11.51 14.44 -7.14
CA LEU A 313 11.49 13.60 -5.93
C LEU A 313 10.15 12.87 -5.75
N ALA A 314 9.03 13.47 -6.17
CA ALA A 314 7.73 12.81 -6.19
C ALA A 314 7.69 11.66 -7.21
N VAL A 315 8.26 11.86 -8.40
CA VAL A 315 8.44 10.82 -9.43
C VAL A 315 9.27 9.67 -8.89
N LEU A 316 10.42 9.97 -8.24
CA LEU A 316 11.26 8.95 -7.62
C LEU A 316 10.48 8.18 -6.53
N GLY A 317 9.74 8.88 -5.66
CA GLY A 317 8.94 8.27 -4.60
C GLY A 317 7.88 7.31 -5.15
N LEU A 318 7.15 7.72 -6.19
CA LEU A 318 6.13 6.87 -6.82
C LEU A 318 6.77 5.68 -7.56
N PHE A 319 7.95 5.85 -8.16
CA PHE A 319 8.67 4.73 -8.77
C PHE A 319 9.20 3.73 -7.72
N VAL A 320 9.67 4.21 -6.56
CA VAL A 320 10.00 3.35 -5.41
C VAL A 320 8.80 2.55 -4.97
N SER A 321 7.60 3.17 -4.90
CA SER A 321 6.35 2.48 -4.61
C SER A 321 6.08 1.36 -5.62
N ALA A 322 6.24 1.62 -6.91
CA ALA A 322 6.08 0.61 -7.96
C ALA A 322 7.02 -0.60 -7.75
N VAL A 323 8.30 -0.36 -7.41
CA VAL A 323 9.27 -1.43 -7.13
C VAL A 323 8.84 -2.26 -5.92
N VAL A 324 8.40 -1.61 -4.84
CA VAL A 324 7.97 -2.31 -3.62
C VAL A 324 6.69 -3.09 -3.83
N LEU A 325 5.70 -2.51 -4.51
CA LEU A 325 4.42 -3.16 -4.82
C LEU A 325 4.60 -4.43 -5.65
N GLN A 326 5.47 -4.39 -6.65
CA GLN A 326 5.79 -5.56 -7.45
C GLN A 326 6.39 -6.69 -6.62
N LEU A 327 7.33 -6.37 -5.73
CA LEU A 327 7.95 -7.37 -4.88
C LEU A 327 6.99 -7.89 -3.80
N ALA A 328 6.13 -7.03 -3.25
CA ALA A 328 5.12 -7.43 -2.28
C ALA A 328 4.11 -8.42 -2.90
N GLY A 329 3.61 -8.12 -4.10
CA GLY A 329 2.75 -9.03 -4.84
C GLY A 329 3.42 -10.36 -5.15
N ALA A 330 4.65 -10.34 -5.66
CA ALA A 330 5.40 -11.57 -5.91
C ALA A 330 5.58 -12.44 -4.65
N ARG A 331 5.69 -11.83 -3.45
CA ARG A 331 5.73 -12.57 -2.17
C ARG A 331 4.40 -13.22 -1.82
N VAL A 332 3.27 -12.58 -2.14
CA VAL A 332 1.93 -13.18 -1.94
C VAL A 332 1.77 -14.40 -2.84
N LEU A 333 2.11 -14.29 -4.14
CA LEU A 333 2.10 -15.42 -5.07
C LEU A 333 3.03 -16.56 -4.61
N TRP A 334 4.24 -16.21 -4.17
CA TRP A 334 5.19 -17.18 -3.64
C TRP A 334 4.64 -17.93 -2.43
N ALA A 335 4.03 -17.21 -1.48
CA ALA A 335 3.45 -17.81 -0.28
C ALA A 335 2.30 -18.77 -0.62
N GLN A 336 1.40 -18.38 -1.53
CA GLN A 336 0.34 -19.26 -2.01
C GLN A 336 0.89 -20.50 -2.73
N ALA A 337 1.95 -20.33 -3.53
CA ALA A 337 2.59 -21.43 -4.24
C ALA A 337 3.36 -22.37 -3.31
N ARG A 338 4.06 -21.82 -2.31
CA ARG A 338 4.71 -22.63 -1.27
C ARG A 338 3.72 -23.57 -0.57
N ASP A 339 2.51 -23.09 -0.34
CA ASP A 339 1.42 -23.86 0.26
C ASP A 339 0.69 -24.79 -0.75
N ASN A 340 1.23 -24.90 -1.97
CA ASN A 340 0.66 -25.67 -3.08
C ASN A 340 -0.79 -25.26 -3.43
N LYS A 341 -1.04 -23.94 -3.41
CA LYS A 341 -2.38 -23.35 -3.65
C LYS A 341 -2.55 -22.73 -5.02
N LEU A 342 -1.52 -22.70 -5.87
CA LEU A 342 -1.57 -22.15 -7.22
C LEU A 342 -1.33 -23.23 -8.27
N PRO A 343 -1.87 -23.07 -9.50
CA PRO A 343 -1.35 -23.78 -10.65
C PRO A 343 0.14 -23.49 -10.82
N LEU A 344 0.96 -24.47 -11.24
CA LEU A 344 2.41 -24.33 -11.38
C LEU A 344 3.13 -23.91 -10.06
N SER A 345 2.63 -24.32 -8.91
CA SER A 345 3.18 -23.99 -7.60
C SER A 345 4.69 -24.23 -7.51
N SER A 346 5.22 -25.28 -8.14
CA SER A 346 6.67 -25.58 -8.14
C SER A 346 7.50 -24.48 -8.82
N ARG A 347 6.96 -23.77 -9.84
CA ARG A 347 7.65 -22.67 -10.50
C ARG A 347 7.54 -21.37 -9.70
N PHE A 348 6.34 -21.07 -9.17
CA PHE A 348 6.10 -19.87 -8.38
C PHE A 348 6.83 -19.88 -7.03
N SER A 349 7.00 -21.07 -6.41
CA SER A 349 7.73 -21.21 -5.14
C SER A 349 9.25 -21.32 -5.33
N ALA A 350 9.74 -21.47 -6.56
CA ALA A 350 11.17 -21.51 -6.83
C ALA A 350 11.84 -20.15 -6.55
N LEU A 351 12.93 -20.19 -5.78
CA LEU A 351 13.76 -19.04 -5.49
C LEU A 351 15.03 -19.07 -6.37
N ASN A 352 15.47 -17.91 -6.84
CA ASN A 352 16.75 -17.78 -7.52
C ASN A 352 17.93 -17.82 -6.51
N LYS A 353 19.17 -17.72 -7.00
CA LYS A 353 20.40 -17.73 -6.17
C LYS A 353 20.44 -16.61 -5.12
N GLU A 354 19.66 -15.54 -5.33
CA GLU A 354 19.54 -14.38 -4.44
C GLU A 354 18.31 -14.48 -3.52
N TYR A 355 17.64 -15.64 -3.46
CA TYR A 355 16.42 -15.87 -2.67
C TYR A 355 15.21 -15.02 -3.09
N VAL A 356 15.14 -14.64 -4.38
CA VAL A 356 14.01 -13.90 -4.96
C VAL A 356 13.10 -14.88 -5.72
N PRO A 357 11.76 -14.79 -5.57
CA PRO A 357 10.80 -15.57 -6.36
C PRO A 357 10.67 -14.99 -7.78
N SER A 358 11.72 -15.12 -8.60
CA SER A 358 11.85 -14.46 -9.90
C SER A 358 10.70 -14.75 -10.84
N PHE A 359 10.19 -15.98 -10.88
CA PHE A 359 9.05 -16.34 -11.72
C PHE A 359 7.80 -15.57 -11.34
N ALA A 360 7.51 -15.44 -10.02
CA ALA A 360 6.39 -14.64 -9.53
C ALA A 360 6.56 -13.16 -9.91
N VAL A 361 7.76 -12.58 -9.77
CA VAL A 361 8.06 -11.18 -10.17
C VAL A 361 7.79 -10.96 -11.66
N TRP A 362 8.20 -11.89 -12.54
CA TRP A 362 7.95 -11.78 -13.99
C TRP A 362 6.47 -11.90 -14.34
N ILE A 363 5.72 -12.77 -13.66
CA ILE A 363 4.27 -12.91 -13.88
C ILE A 363 3.54 -11.64 -13.42
N THR A 364 3.87 -11.11 -12.23
CA THR A 364 3.33 -9.82 -11.75
C THR A 364 3.59 -8.71 -12.77
N ALA A 365 4.82 -8.64 -13.31
CA ALA A 365 5.18 -7.68 -14.36
C ALA A 365 4.34 -7.87 -15.63
N GLY A 366 4.24 -9.09 -16.12
CA GLY A 366 3.49 -9.39 -17.34
C GLY A 366 2.02 -9.01 -17.26
N VAL A 367 1.37 -9.33 -16.12
CA VAL A 367 -0.04 -8.95 -15.90
C VAL A 367 -0.17 -7.43 -15.72
N ALA A 368 0.78 -6.77 -15.07
CA ALA A 368 0.80 -5.32 -14.96
C ALA A 368 0.94 -4.64 -16.33
N VAL A 369 1.85 -5.12 -17.20
CA VAL A 369 1.98 -4.63 -18.58
C VAL A 369 0.68 -4.83 -19.37
N LEU A 370 0.06 -6.00 -19.27
CA LEU A 370 -1.24 -6.23 -19.90
C LEU A 370 -2.30 -5.23 -19.39
N SER A 371 -2.29 -4.89 -18.10
CA SER A 371 -3.21 -3.91 -17.54
C SER A 371 -2.99 -2.50 -18.09
N THR A 372 -1.77 -2.15 -18.55
CA THR A 372 -1.50 -0.85 -19.18
C THR A 372 -2.12 -0.67 -20.57
N LEU A 373 -2.52 -1.76 -21.23
CA LEU A 373 -3.22 -1.68 -22.52
C LEU A 373 -4.53 -0.88 -22.40
N TRP A 374 -5.12 -0.86 -21.22
CA TRP A 374 -6.30 -0.07 -20.89
C TRP A 374 -5.93 1.24 -20.17
N SER A 375 -4.79 1.86 -20.52
CA SER A 375 -4.31 3.11 -19.88
C SER A 375 -5.32 4.27 -19.99
N SER A 376 -6.22 4.26 -20.97
CA SER A 376 -7.37 5.17 -21.04
C SER A 376 -8.35 5.02 -19.87
N LEU A 377 -8.27 3.91 -19.14
CA LEU A 377 -9.07 3.61 -17.95
C LEU A 377 -8.25 3.78 -16.66
N TYR A 378 -7.27 4.68 -16.64
CA TYR A 378 -6.40 4.94 -15.48
C TYR A 378 -7.18 5.09 -14.15
N VAL A 379 -8.25 5.90 -14.17
CA VAL A 379 -9.12 6.10 -12.99
C VAL A 379 -9.77 4.79 -12.53
N VAL A 380 -10.12 3.92 -13.49
CA VAL A 380 -10.70 2.59 -13.19
C VAL A 380 -9.66 1.67 -12.56
N LEU A 381 -8.42 1.68 -13.03
CA LEU A 381 -7.34 0.88 -12.43
C LEU A 381 -7.09 1.30 -10.97
N ILE A 382 -7.08 2.60 -10.69
CA ILE A 382 -6.98 3.12 -9.32
C ILE A 382 -8.16 2.67 -8.47
N ALA A 383 -9.38 2.84 -8.97
CA ALA A 383 -10.58 2.42 -8.24
C ALA A 383 -10.61 0.91 -7.97
N MET A 384 -10.18 0.09 -8.95
CA MET A 384 -10.03 -1.36 -8.79
C MET A 384 -8.96 -1.70 -7.76
N THR A 385 -7.83 -1.00 -7.75
CA THR A 385 -6.79 -1.15 -6.72
C THR A 385 -7.38 -0.99 -5.32
N VAL A 386 -8.09 0.12 -5.09
CA VAL A 386 -8.66 0.44 -3.78
C VAL A 386 -9.73 -0.59 -3.37
N VAL A 387 -10.68 -0.91 -4.27
CA VAL A 387 -11.78 -1.84 -3.92
C VAL A 387 -11.27 -3.25 -3.62
N LEU A 388 -10.26 -3.72 -4.34
CA LEU A 388 -9.67 -5.04 -4.10
C LEU A 388 -8.91 -5.08 -2.76
N TRP A 389 -8.11 -4.06 -2.43
CA TRP A 389 -7.46 -3.98 -1.13
C TRP A 389 -8.45 -3.89 0.01
N VAL A 390 -9.43 -2.99 -0.10
CA VAL A 390 -10.44 -2.79 0.94
C VAL A 390 -11.27 -4.05 1.15
N THR A 391 -11.59 -4.80 0.09
CA THR A 391 -12.27 -6.11 0.19
C THR A 391 -11.37 -7.11 0.91
N GLY A 392 -10.11 -7.24 0.52
CA GLY A 392 -9.15 -8.16 1.15
C GLY A 392 -8.91 -7.84 2.62
N TYR A 393 -8.71 -6.56 2.95
CA TYR A 393 -8.56 -6.14 4.36
C TYR A 393 -9.86 -6.27 5.15
N GLY A 394 -11.01 -6.00 4.56
CA GLY A 394 -12.31 -6.22 5.21
C GLY A 394 -12.50 -7.66 5.67
N VAL A 395 -12.09 -8.62 4.82
CA VAL A 395 -12.09 -10.05 5.17
C VAL A 395 -11.07 -10.36 6.25
N LEU A 396 -9.84 -9.84 6.15
CA LEU A 396 -8.81 -10.01 7.19
C LEU A 396 -9.27 -9.48 8.55
N LEU A 397 -9.81 -8.26 8.58
CA LEU A 397 -10.28 -7.62 9.81
C LEU A 397 -11.44 -8.40 10.43
N THR A 398 -12.37 -8.89 9.61
CA THR A 398 -13.52 -9.68 10.07
C THR A 398 -13.06 -11.01 10.66
N THR A 399 -12.16 -11.74 9.97
CA THR A 399 -11.64 -13.02 10.47
C THR A 399 -10.80 -12.84 11.73
N MET A 400 -9.99 -11.80 11.83
CA MET A 400 -9.25 -11.46 13.05
C MET A 400 -10.19 -11.12 14.20
N TRP A 401 -11.20 -10.29 13.97
CA TRP A 401 -12.17 -9.92 14.98
C TRP A 401 -12.92 -11.15 15.53
N LEU A 402 -13.45 -11.99 14.64
CA LEU A 402 -14.13 -13.24 15.02
C LEU A 402 -13.16 -14.21 15.74
N GLY A 403 -11.93 -14.33 15.27
CA GLY A 403 -10.91 -15.15 15.93
C GLY A 403 -10.59 -14.66 17.34
N LYS A 404 -10.51 -13.35 17.56
CA LYS A 404 -10.31 -12.75 18.89
C LYS A 404 -11.51 -12.99 19.83
N LEU A 405 -12.72 -12.92 19.29
CA LEU A 405 -13.94 -13.25 20.08
C LEU A 405 -13.96 -14.71 20.50
N ARG A 406 -13.46 -15.61 19.65
CA ARG A 406 -13.38 -17.06 19.90
C ARG A 406 -12.15 -17.48 20.71
N GLY A 407 -11.21 -16.57 20.96
CA GLY A 407 -9.94 -16.88 21.63
C GLY A 407 -8.97 -17.73 20.82
N THR A 408 -9.12 -17.77 19.47
CA THR A 408 -8.27 -18.57 18.57
C THR A 408 -7.07 -17.82 18.01
N VAL A 409 -6.97 -16.49 18.24
CA VAL A 409 -5.82 -15.69 17.79
C VAL A 409 -4.69 -15.79 18.82
N PRO A 410 -3.45 -16.13 18.41
CA PRO A 410 -2.32 -16.17 19.31
C PRO A 410 -2.04 -14.83 19.98
N THR A 411 -1.31 -14.87 21.08
CA THR A 411 -0.88 -13.66 21.77
C THR A 411 0.14 -12.90 20.91
N ALA A 412 -0.28 -11.74 20.39
CA ALA A 412 0.57 -10.85 19.61
C ALA A 412 1.48 -9.99 20.50
N ALA A 413 2.71 -9.71 20.04
CA ALA A 413 3.63 -8.77 20.69
C ALA A 413 3.13 -7.31 20.58
N TYR A 414 2.36 -6.99 19.54
CA TYR A 414 1.65 -5.74 19.34
C TYR A 414 0.15 -5.98 19.41
N ARG A 415 -0.57 -5.22 20.25
CA ARG A 415 -2.03 -5.36 20.43
C ARG A 415 -2.73 -4.02 20.36
N VAL A 416 -3.85 -3.99 19.67
CA VAL A 416 -4.72 -2.80 19.59
C VAL A 416 -5.56 -2.71 20.86
N ARG A 417 -5.38 -1.61 21.62
CA ARG A 417 -6.25 -1.29 22.76
C ARG A 417 -7.64 -0.92 22.24
N GLY A 418 -8.68 -1.35 22.93
CA GLY A 418 -10.05 -1.10 22.48
C GLY A 418 -10.48 -1.87 21.21
N TRP A 419 -9.83 -2.97 20.90
CA TRP A 419 -10.05 -3.78 19.69
C TRP A 419 -11.53 -4.14 19.46
N ARG A 420 -12.32 -4.30 20.53
CA ARG A 420 -13.76 -4.63 20.44
C ARG A 420 -14.57 -3.56 19.70
N VAL A 421 -14.11 -2.31 19.70
CA VAL A 421 -14.74 -1.18 18.99
C VAL A 421 -13.99 -0.89 17.68
N ILE A 422 -12.66 -0.92 17.71
CA ILE A 422 -11.83 -0.52 16.55
C ILE A 422 -12.01 -1.47 15.37
N PHE A 423 -12.01 -2.80 15.59
CA PHE A 423 -12.21 -3.75 14.48
C PHE A 423 -13.58 -3.59 13.81
N PRO A 424 -14.74 -3.59 14.52
CA PRO A 424 -16.03 -3.32 13.89
C PRO A 424 -16.08 -1.99 13.13
N LEU A 425 -15.52 -0.92 13.70
CA LEU A 425 -15.47 0.39 13.05
C LEU A 425 -14.70 0.32 11.71
N THR A 426 -13.56 -0.34 11.69
CA THR A 426 -12.76 -0.52 10.46
C THR A 426 -13.43 -1.42 9.44
N ILE A 427 -14.18 -2.43 9.86
CA ILE A 427 -14.99 -3.29 8.99
C ILE A 427 -16.10 -2.47 8.34
N VAL A 428 -16.85 -1.69 9.13
CA VAL A 428 -17.92 -0.81 8.61
C VAL A 428 -17.34 0.21 7.64
N TRP A 429 -16.19 0.83 7.97
CA TRP A 429 -15.50 1.74 7.06
C TRP A 429 -15.11 1.06 5.74
N SER A 430 -14.54 -0.12 5.78
CA SER A 430 -14.19 -0.89 4.58
C SER A 430 -15.41 -1.19 3.71
N LEU A 431 -16.52 -1.58 4.31
CA LEU A 431 -17.79 -1.81 3.59
C LEU A 431 -18.32 -0.51 2.97
N THR A 432 -18.26 0.61 3.70
CA THR A 432 -18.67 1.92 3.19
C THR A 432 -17.87 2.31 1.95
N LEU A 433 -16.53 2.12 1.97
CA LEU A 433 -15.68 2.39 0.82
C LEU A 433 -16.03 1.51 -0.39
N CYS A 434 -16.27 0.22 -0.19
CA CYS A 434 -16.70 -0.67 -1.26
C CYS A 434 -18.01 -0.17 -1.91
N VAL A 435 -19.00 0.19 -1.09
CA VAL A 435 -20.28 0.70 -1.58
C VAL A 435 -20.10 2.01 -2.36
N VAL A 436 -19.32 2.95 -1.83
CA VAL A 436 -19.06 4.26 -2.49
C VAL A 436 -18.38 4.08 -3.84
N LEU A 437 -17.33 3.23 -3.89
CA LEU A 437 -16.60 2.95 -5.14
C LEU A 437 -17.46 2.29 -6.20
N ILE A 438 -18.29 1.30 -5.81
CA ILE A 438 -19.22 0.63 -6.72
C ILE A 438 -20.31 1.60 -7.18
N TYR A 439 -20.83 2.44 -6.29
CA TYR A 439 -21.86 3.43 -6.63
C TYR A 439 -21.34 4.48 -7.62
N GLN A 440 -20.09 4.91 -7.47
CA GLN A 440 -19.44 5.86 -8.40
C GLN A 440 -19.34 5.32 -9.83
N ASN A 441 -18.92 4.05 -9.96
CA ASN A 441 -18.66 3.42 -11.26
C ASN A 441 -19.20 1.99 -11.28
N PRO A 442 -20.54 1.81 -11.25
CA PRO A 442 -21.16 0.50 -11.04
C PRO A 442 -20.81 -0.50 -12.17
N ARG A 443 -20.71 -0.03 -13.42
CA ARG A 443 -20.35 -0.90 -14.55
C ARG A 443 -18.87 -1.29 -14.53
N GLN A 444 -17.97 -0.37 -14.22
CA GLN A 444 -16.52 -0.60 -14.31
C GLN A 444 -15.98 -1.24 -13.04
N VAL A 445 -16.28 -0.68 -11.87
CA VAL A 445 -15.78 -1.20 -10.59
C VAL A 445 -16.57 -2.41 -10.13
N GLY A 446 -17.92 -2.37 -10.21
CA GLY A 446 -18.77 -3.48 -9.80
C GLY A 446 -18.56 -4.72 -10.68
N LEU A 447 -18.55 -4.54 -12.01
CA LEU A 447 -18.26 -5.64 -12.95
C LEU A 447 -16.81 -6.11 -12.83
N GLY A 448 -15.85 -5.19 -12.67
CA GLY A 448 -14.44 -5.53 -12.46
C GLY A 448 -14.22 -6.38 -11.21
N LEU A 449 -14.87 -6.03 -10.09
CA LEU A 449 -14.82 -6.82 -8.86
C LEU A 449 -15.46 -8.21 -9.05
N LEU A 450 -16.58 -8.29 -9.76
CA LEU A 450 -17.20 -9.57 -10.11
C LEU A 450 -16.29 -10.43 -10.99
N ILE A 451 -15.66 -9.84 -12.01
CA ILE A 451 -14.70 -10.53 -12.88
C ILE A 451 -13.50 -11.01 -12.05
N ALA A 452 -12.95 -10.17 -11.18
CA ALA A 452 -11.84 -10.56 -10.30
C ALA A 452 -12.23 -11.72 -9.38
N PHE A 453 -13.44 -11.72 -8.84
CA PHE A 453 -13.96 -12.80 -8.00
C PHE A 453 -14.13 -14.10 -8.82
N VAL A 454 -14.80 -14.03 -9.99
CA VAL A 454 -15.03 -15.21 -10.85
C VAL A 454 -13.71 -15.76 -11.37
N ALA A 455 -12.78 -14.91 -11.81
CA ALA A 455 -11.45 -15.34 -12.22
C ALA A 455 -10.73 -16.06 -11.07
N GLY A 456 -10.84 -15.53 -9.85
CA GLY A 456 -10.36 -16.20 -8.65
C GLY A 456 -10.98 -17.57 -8.46
N LEU A 457 -12.30 -17.73 -8.61
CA LEU A 457 -12.97 -19.02 -8.52
C LEU A 457 -12.46 -20.02 -9.57
N VAL A 458 -12.28 -19.57 -10.82
CA VAL A 458 -11.75 -20.42 -11.91
C VAL A 458 -10.34 -20.89 -11.60
N VAL A 459 -9.43 -19.97 -11.20
CA VAL A 459 -8.05 -20.34 -10.85
C VAL A 459 -8.02 -21.26 -9.63
N TYR A 460 -8.86 -21.00 -8.62
CA TYR A 460 -8.99 -21.89 -7.45
C TYR A 460 -9.47 -23.29 -7.85
N ALA A 461 -10.44 -23.40 -8.76
CA ALA A 461 -11.00 -24.68 -9.19
C ALA A 461 -9.97 -25.57 -9.93
N VAL A 462 -9.04 -24.96 -10.68
CA VAL A 462 -7.96 -25.70 -11.39
C VAL A 462 -6.69 -25.84 -10.53
N SER A 463 -6.64 -25.21 -9.37
CA SER A 463 -5.49 -25.28 -8.47
C SER A 463 -5.53 -26.54 -7.61
N PRO A 464 -4.36 -27.04 -7.15
CA PRO A 464 -4.30 -28.12 -6.17
C PRO A 464 -4.98 -27.78 -4.84
N ALA A 465 -5.23 -26.49 -4.58
CA ALA A 465 -5.92 -25.98 -3.40
C ALA A 465 -7.27 -26.64 -3.13
N ARG A 466 -8.00 -27.00 -4.20
CA ARG A 466 -9.29 -27.68 -4.11
C ARG A 466 -9.21 -29.02 -3.37
N ASN A 467 -8.13 -29.80 -3.60
CA ASN A 467 -7.96 -31.14 -3.07
C ASN A 467 -7.28 -31.17 -1.69
N SER A 468 -6.68 -30.06 -1.27
CA SER A 468 -6.03 -29.93 0.04
C SER A 468 -7.05 -29.58 1.14
N GLY A 469 -8.13 -30.35 1.23
CA GLY A 469 -9.11 -30.25 2.29
C GLY A 469 -8.50 -30.52 3.66
N ARG A 470 -8.64 -29.57 4.57
CA ARG A 470 -8.51 -29.67 6.04
C ARG A 470 -7.17 -29.99 6.70
N ASN A 471 -6.10 -30.36 6.01
CA ASN A 471 -4.92 -30.93 6.64
C ASN A 471 -3.62 -30.18 6.40
N THR A 472 -3.45 -28.92 6.80
CA THR A 472 -2.10 -28.33 6.91
C THR A 472 -1.94 -27.29 8.02
N VAL A 473 -2.90 -27.10 8.89
CA VAL A 473 -2.69 -26.23 10.07
C VAL A 473 -3.35 -26.90 11.27
N GLY A 474 -2.55 -27.58 12.08
CA GLY A 474 -2.98 -28.05 13.40
C GLY A 474 -3.41 -26.84 14.26
N PRO A 475 -4.35 -27.02 15.20
CA PRO A 475 -4.70 -25.97 16.14
C PRO A 475 -3.44 -25.59 16.93
N VAL A 476 -3.01 -24.34 16.85
CA VAL A 476 -2.02 -23.78 17.77
C VAL A 476 -2.62 -23.89 19.16
N SER A 477 -2.02 -24.71 20.03
CA SER A 477 -2.40 -24.78 21.43
C SER A 477 -2.30 -23.36 22.02
N ALA A 478 -3.35 -22.87 22.64
CA ALA A 478 -3.47 -21.52 23.18
C ALA A 478 -2.48 -21.21 24.35
N GLU A 479 -1.57 -22.15 24.66
CA GLU A 479 -0.70 -22.11 25.84
C GLU A 479 0.76 -21.66 25.62
N ALA A 480 1.23 -21.50 24.37
CA ALA A 480 2.61 -21.10 24.14
C ALA A 480 2.73 -19.62 23.74
N GLY A 481 2.49 -18.72 24.67
CA GLY A 481 2.98 -17.35 24.59
C GLY A 481 4.43 -17.29 25.09
N PRO A 482 5.35 -16.46 24.51
CA PRO A 482 6.66 -16.24 25.09
C PRO A 482 6.49 -15.74 26.53
N SER A 483 7.06 -16.46 27.48
CA SER A 483 7.05 -16.12 28.90
C SER A 483 7.45 -14.64 29.08
N ALA A 484 6.54 -13.83 29.56
CA ALA A 484 6.84 -12.49 30.01
C ALA A 484 7.68 -12.62 31.27
N ASP A 485 8.99 -12.44 31.14
CA ASP A 485 9.87 -12.22 32.29
C ASP A 485 9.37 -10.98 33.04
N ARG A 486 8.86 -11.23 34.24
CA ARG A 486 8.59 -10.22 35.26
C ARG A 486 9.90 -9.97 35.99
N SER A 487 10.53 -8.86 35.75
CA SER A 487 11.36 -8.16 36.73
C SER A 487 11.52 -6.70 36.32
#